data_bbf07f7926414522f5b68483c49c523f
#
_entry.id   bbf07f7926414522f5b68483c49c523f
#
_cell.length_a   1.000
_cell.length_b   1.000
_cell.length_c   1.000
_cell.angle_alpha   90.00
_cell.angle_beta   90.00
_cell.angle_gamma   90.00
#
_symmetry.space_group_name_H-M   'P 1'
#
loop_
_entity.id
_entity.type
_entity.pdbx_description
1 polymer ?
#
loop_
_entity_poly.entity_id
_entity_poly.type
_entity_poly.pdbx_seq_one_letter_code
_entity_poly.pdbx_strand_id
1 'polypeptide(L)'
;MKLPNILRHGIILALLALVACTPPQEQAGETPPSTETSTQEEQPASQTVSAQSASCTLVESGSGPQGQVNVRVEEVVTGLDVPWGIAFLPNRDMLVSERAGRVRLVQNNQLRPQVVATINVSDRGEGGLLGIAAHPDFASNRFFYVYFTANANGSPVNRVERWQLSQEGTSATRDRTIVDNIPVAQFHNGGRIRFGPDGMLYIGTGDARNPDLSQDVKSLAGKILRVTPDGQVPADNPFSGSPVYITGIRNTQGFDWVNASTLWVSDHGPSGELGRSGHDKVSVAQAGDNLGWPTTYRCESVQGLVTPAIVWQQALPPGGAAIYTGDAIPEWKGSLIVAALRAEHLQRVVIDPQSGQVQRHEVYLQGQEGRLRDAIMGPDGELYVTTSNCDGRGSCPPEQDKILRITR
;
A
#
# COMPACT_ATOMS: atom_id res chain seq x y z
N MET A 1 36.62 42.63 31.13
CA MET A 1 36.93 42.83 32.55
C MET A 1 36.41 41.65 33.33
N LYS A 2 37.35 40.85 33.90
CA LYS A 2 37.22 39.79 34.92
C LYS A 2 36.52 38.47 34.55
N LEU A 3 37.27 37.46 34.10
CA LEU A 3 37.34 36.10 34.67
C LEU A 3 37.99 36.21 36.09
N PRO A 4 37.93 35.22 37.01
CA PRO A 4 38.20 33.78 36.88
C PRO A 4 37.34 32.91 37.85
N ASN A 5 37.34 31.58 37.88
CA ASN A 5 38.30 30.65 38.45
C ASN A 5 37.89 29.17 38.30
N ILE A 6 38.82 28.41 37.95
CA ILE A 6 39.21 27.03 38.06
C ILE A 6 39.02 26.41 39.44
N LEU A 7 38.53 25.16 39.55
CA LEU A 7 39.05 24.17 40.52
C LEU A 7 38.93 22.73 39.99
N ARG A 8 40.10 22.08 39.99
CA ARG A 8 40.40 20.67 39.75
C ARG A 8 40.09 19.83 41.00
N HIS A 9 39.94 18.53 40.83
CA HIS A 9 40.31 17.32 41.62
C HIS A 9 39.29 16.23 41.32
N GLY A 10 39.57 14.97 41.12
CA GLY A 10 40.76 14.16 41.24
C GLY A 10 40.38 12.72 40.92
N ILE A 11 41.31 12.01 40.32
CA ILE A 11 41.28 10.62 39.91
C ILE A 11 41.33 9.71 41.15
N ILE A 12 40.53 8.64 41.22
CA ILE A 12 40.80 7.44 42.01
C ILE A 12 40.60 6.20 41.14
N LEU A 13 41.72 5.55 40.82
CA LEU A 13 41.83 4.17 40.34
C LEU A 13 41.64 3.24 41.52
N ALA A 14 40.84 2.17 41.36
CA ALA A 14 40.91 0.99 42.21
C ALA A 14 40.96 -0.24 41.31
N LEU A 15 42.12 -0.85 41.25
CA LEU A 15 42.35 -2.24 40.81
C LEU A 15 41.83 -3.18 41.90
N LEU A 16 41.13 -4.24 41.54
CA LEU A 16 41.03 -5.44 42.33
C LEU A 16 41.07 -6.69 41.46
N ALA A 17 41.84 -7.65 41.96
CA ALA A 17 42.42 -8.77 41.27
C ALA A 17 41.46 -9.96 41.09
N LEU A 18 41.83 -10.76 40.07
CA LEU A 18 41.30 -12.11 39.79
C LEU A 18 41.61 -13.09 40.92
N VAL A 19 40.65 -13.96 41.26
CA VAL A 19 40.89 -15.27 41.83
C VAL A 19 40.09 -16.29 41.02
N ALA A 20 40.80 -17.21 40.40
CA ALA A 20 40.28 -18.39 39.72
C ALA A 20 40.11 -19.52 40.76
N CYS A 21 38.96 -20.19 40.77
CA CYS A 21 38.77 -21.48 41.44
C CYS A 21 38.21 -22.48 40.45
N THR A 22 39.01 -23.49 40.16
CA THR A 22 38.65 -24.73 39.45
C THR A 22 38.14 -25.77 40.46
N PRO A 23 37.07 -26.54 40.21
CA PRO A 23 36.77 -27.76 40.95
C PRO A 23 37.22 -29.00 40.18
N PRO A 24 37.43 -30.13 40.90
CA PRO A 24 38.18 -31.29 40.41
C PRO A 24 37.34 -32.29 39.61
N GLN A 25 38.05 -33.07 38.79
CA GLN A 25 37.55 -34.23 38.05
C GLN A 25 37.33 -35.41 39.03
N GLU A 26 36.25 -36.14 38.83
CA GLU A 26 36.03 -37.46 39.35
C GLU A 26 35.82 -38.48 38.25
N GLN A 27 36.46 -39.63 38.39
CA GLN A 27 36.66 -40.67 37.41
C GLN A 27 35.49 -41.64 37.26
N ALA A 28 35.51 -42.31 36.12
CA ALA A 28 34.64 -43.30 35.56
C ALA A 28 34.22 -44.49 36.46
N GLY A 29 33.00 -44.93 36.24
CA GLY A 29 32.53 -46.27 36.60
C GLY A 29 31.76 -46.87 35.43
N GLU A 30 32.33 -47.92 34.82
CA GLU A 30 31.70 -48.75 33.79
C GLU A 30 30.59 -49.63 34.36
N THR A 31 29.45 -49.73 33.68
CA THR A 31 28.52 -50.86 33.80
C THR A 31 27.82 -51.14 32.43
N PRO A 32 27.46 -52.41 32.13
CA PRO A 32 27.33 -52.90 30.75
C PRO A 32 25.95 -52.72 30.13
N PRO A 33 25.76 -53.01 28.82
CA PRO A 33 24.64 -52.52 28.01
C PRO A 33 23.35 -53.33 28.19
N SER A 34 22.25 -52.66 28.42
CA SER A 34 20.91 -53.19 28.26
C SER A 34 20.34 -52.74 26.87
N THR A 35 19.95 -53.75 26.12
CA THR A 35 19.28 -53.66 24.83
C THR A 35 17.85 -53.16 25.04
N GLU A 36 17.58 -51.90 24.67
CA GLU A 36 16.22 -51.43 24.48
C GLU A 36 15.98 -51.09 23.00
N THR A 37 15.04 -51.76 22.41
CA THR A 37 14.53 -51.59 21.07
C THR A 37 13.71 -50.28 21.02
N SER A 38 14.28 -49.22 20.46
CA SER A 38 13.55 -47.99 20.20
C SER A 38 12.84 -48.09 18.86
N THR A 39 11.52 -48.22 18.89
CA THR A 39 10.63 -47.90 17.78
C THR A 39 10.75 -46.41 17.48
N GLN A 40 11.38 -46.07 16.36
CA GLN A 40 11.34 -44.72 15.80
C GLN A 40 9.94 -44.50 15.21
N GLU A 41 9.17 -43.61 15.82
CA GLU A 41 8.06 -42.93 15.14
C GLU A 41 8.65 -41.98 14.07
N GLU A 42 8.40 -42.28 12.82
CA GLU A 42 8.67 -41.39 11.71
C GLU A 42 7.80 -40.12 11.86
N GLN A 43 8.39 -38.99 12.24
CA GLN A 43 7.78 -37.68 12.05
C GLN A 43 7.64 -37.44 10.53
N PRO A 44 6.49 -36.99 10.05
CA PRO A 44 6.34 -36.62 8.64
C PRO A 44 7.29 -35.46 8.32
N ALA A 45 8.15 -35.68 7.34
CA ALA A 45 9.04 -34.68 6.78
C ALA A 45 8.21 -33.47 6.33
N SER A 46 8.42 -32.34 6.97
CA SER A 46 7.94 -31.05 6.50
C SER A 46 8.54 -30.84 5.10
N GLN A 47 7.71 -30.98 4.08
CA GLN A 47 8.09 -30.58 2.73
C GLN A 47 8.27 -29.07 2.74
N THR A 48 9.51 -28.63 2.86
CA THR A 48 9.89 -27.28 2.44
C THR A 48 9.62 -27.18 0.94
N VAL A 49 8.49 -26.58 0.60
CA VAL A 49 8.24 -26.11 -0.77
C VAL A 49 9.35 -25.11 -1.04
N SER A 50 10.34 -25.50 -1.84
CA SER A 50 11.35 -24.58 -2.35
C SER A 50 10.58 -23.55 -3.16
N ALA A 51 10.53 -22.30 -2.68
CA ALA A 51 10.05 -21.17 -3.44
C ALA A 51 10.89 -21.12 -4.73
N GLN A 52 10.33 -21.61 -5.84
CA GLN A 52 10.90 -21.31 -7.16
C GLN A 52 10.95 -19.80 -7.25
N SER A 53 12.15 -19.25 -7.45
CA SER A 53 12.32 -17.81 -7.66
C SER A 53 11.47 -17.42 -8.86
N ALA A 54 10.38 -16.69 -8.59
CA ALA A 54 9.53 -16.17 -9.65
C ALA A 54 10.42 -15.35 -10.60
N SER A 55 10.40 -15.65 -11.89
CA SER A 55 11.16 -14.89 -12.87
C SER A 55 10.51 -13.51 -13.01
N CYS A 56 11.24 -12.45 -12.68
CA CYS A 56 10.79 -11.08 -12.86
C CYS A 56 10.76 -10.71 -14.35
N THR A 57 9.71 -10.06 -14.79
CA THR A 57 9.62 -9.47 -16.13
C THR A 57 10.14 -8.05 -16.11
N LEU A 58 11.28 -7.76 -16.77
CA LEU A 58 11.79 -6.41 -16.95
C LEU A 58 11.29 -5.82 -18.29
N VAL A 59 10.54 -4.72 -18.21
CA VAL A 59 10.13 -3.93 -19.38
C VAL A 59 11.14 -2.81 -19.56
N GLU A 60 12.09 -2.98 -20.49
CA GLU A 60 13.23 -2.07 -20.67
C GLU A 60 12.82 -0.73 -21.32
N SER A 61 11.79 -0.74 -22.17
CA SER A 61 11.34 0.45 -22.87
C SER A 61 9.81 0.53 -22.98
N GLY A 62 9.28 1.74 -22.84
CA GLY A 62 7.84 2.00 -22.87
C GLY A 62 7.11 1.34 -21.71
N SER A 63 5.80 1.10 -21.90
CA SER A 63 4.93 0.50 -20.88
C SER A 63 4.42 -0.88 -21.28
N GLY A 64 4.70 -1.32 -22.50
CA GLY A 64 4.26 -2.61 -23.06
C GLY A 64 3.44 -2.45 -24.36
N PRO A 65 3.00 -3.56 -24.94
CA PRO A 65 2.20 -3.55 -26.16
C PRO A 65 0.79 -3.02 -25.91
N GLN A 66 0.19 -2.43 -26.93
CA GLN A 66 -1.21 -2.05 -26.93
C GLN A 66 -2.10 -3.27 -26.80
N GLY A 67 -3.07 -3.20 -25.88
CA GLY A 67 -4.07 -4.26 -25.72
C GLY A 67 -4.99 -4.39 -26.93
N GLN A 68 -5.47 -5.62 -27.17
CA GLN A 68 -6.28 -5.94 -28.35
C GLN A 68 -7.79 -5.97 -28.04
N VAL A 69 -8.18 -5.89 -26.77
CA VAL A 69 -9.59 -5.87 -26.38
C VAL A 69 -10.16 -4.49 -26.63
N ASN A 70 -11.26 -4.42 -27.39
CA ASN A 70 -11.97 -3.15 -27.55
C ASN A 70 -12.68 -2.82 -26.23
N VAL A 71 -12.35 -1.67 -25.67
CA VAL A 71 -13.01 -1.15 -24.47
C VAL A 71 -13.65 0.20 -24.78
N ARG A 72 -14.78 0.47 -24.14
CA ARG A 72 -15.46 1.76 -24.16
C ARG A 72 -15.18 2.51 -22.89
N VAL A 73 -15.10 3.81 -23.00
CA VAL A 73 -15.00 4.74 -21.88
C VAL A 73 -16.30 5.54 -21.81
N GLU A 74 -16.93 5.49 -20.64
CA GLU A 74 -18.12 6.30 -20.37
C GLU A 74 -17.81 7.29 -19.27
N GLU A 75 -18.07 8.57 -19.51
CA GLU A 75 -17.99 9.59 -18.47
C GLU A 75 -19.19 9.46 -17.52
N VAL A 76 -18.92 9.14 -16.26
CA VAL A 76 -19.97 8.97 -15.23
C VAL A 76 -20.23 10.30 -14.52
N VAL A 77 -19.16 11.02 -14.18
CA VAL A 77 -19.20 12.28 -13.43
C VAL A 77 -18.05 13.16 -13.85
N THR A 78 -18.31 14.44 -13.99
CA THR A 78 -17.33 15.52 -14.22
C THR A 78 -17.37 16.55 -13.09
N GLY A 79 -16.48 17.54 -13.10
CA GLY A 79 -16.49 18.64 -12.14
C GLY A 79 -15.88 18.28 -10.77
N LEU A 80 -15.00 17.28 -10.73
CA LEU A 80 -14.25 16.91 -9.55
C LEU A 80 -12.88 17.60 -9.52
N ASP A 81 -12.39 17.91 -8.33
CA ASP A 81 -11.10 18.55 -8.13
C ASP A 81 -10.11 17.54 -7.55
N VAL A 82 -9.30 16.94 -8.42
CA VAL A 82 -8.31 15.91 -8.09
C VAL A 82 -8.94 14.78 -7.27
N PRO A 83 -9.91 14.03 -7.83
CA PRO A 83 -10.52 12.88 -7.14
C PRO A 83 -9.47 11.79 -6.92
N TRP A 84 -9.11 11.58 -5.65
CA TRP A 84 -8.02 10.67 -5.31
C TRP A 84 -8.46 9.21 -5.14
N GLY A 85 -9.66 8.99 -4.64
CA GLY A 85 -10.20 7.66 -4.43
C GLY A 85 -11.72 7.63 -4.41
N ILE A 86 -12.28 6.46 -4.71
CA ILE A 86 -13.71 6.16 -4.68
C ILE A 86 -13.98 5.10 -3.61
N ALA A 87 -15.07 5.30 -2.85
CA ALA A 87 -15.67 4.27 -2.01
C ALA A 87 -17.11 4.06 -2.44
N PHE A 88 -17.43 2.89 -2.97
CA PHE A 88 -18.81 2.51 -3.31
C PHE A 88 -19.61 2.23 -2.05
N LEU A 89 -20.87 2.68 -2.05
CA LEU A 89 -21.86 2.41 -1.03
C LEU A 89 -22.79 1.25 -1.48
N PRO A 90 -23.47 0.57 -0.55
CA PRO A 90 -24.33 -0.57 -0.90
C PRO A 90 -25.43 -0.28 -1.93
N ASN A 91 -25.89 0.99 -2.01
CA ASN A 91 -26.88 1.46 -2.97
C ASN A 91 -26.28 1.93 -4.31
N ARG A 92 -24.99 1.63 -4.56
CA ARG A 92 -24.18 2.04 -5.72
C ARG A 92 -23.83 3.53 -5.80
N ASP A 93 -24.21 4.34 -4.83
CA ASP A 93 -23.67 5.69 -4.70
C ASP A 93 -22.18 5.64 -4.41
N MET A 94 -21.46 6.75 -4.62
CA MET A 94 -20.01 6.82 -4.40
C MET A 94 -19.70 7.97 -3.44
N LEU A 95 -18.88 7.70 -2.44
CA LEU A 95 -18.10 8.74 -1.76
C LEU A 95 -16.78 8.91 -2.49
N VAL A 96 -16.42 10.16 -2.78
CA VAL A 96 -15.19 10.52 -3.51
C VAL A 96 -14.36 11.46 -2.64
N SER A 97 -13.10 11.14 -2.44
CA SER A 97 -12.14 12.04 -1.81
C SER A 97 -11.53 12.98 -2.83
N GLU A 98 -11.66 14.28 -2.64
CA GLU A 98 -10.92 15.30 -3.39
C GLU A 98 -9.71 15.76 -2.59
N ARG A 99 -8.53 15.79 -3.22
CA ARG A 99 -7.24 16.01 -2.54
C ARG A 99 -7.21 17.27 -1.66
N ALA A 100 -7.96 18.31 -2.02
CA ALA A 100 -8.08 19.54 -1.25
C ALA A 100 -8.82 19.40 0.11
N GLY A 101 -9.27 18.19 0.47
CA GLY A 101 -9.90 17.91 1.78
C GLY A 101 -11.42 17.74 1.73
N ARG A 102 -12.05 17.72 0.56
CA ARG A 102 -13.50 17.55 0.45
C ARG A 102 -13.86 16.08 0.22
N VAL A 103 -14.90 15.61 0.92
CA VAL A 103 -15.58 14.35 0.61
C VAL A 103 -16.86 14.69 -0.15
N ARG A 104 -17.00 14.17 -1.36
CA ARG A 104 -18.12 14.39 -2.26
C ARG A 104 -19.01 13.15 -2.32
N LEU A 105 -20.29 13.36 -2.57
CA LEU A 105 -21.25 12.29 -2.83
C LEU A 105 -21.66 12.33 -4.32
N VAL A 106 -21.53 11.19 -4.98
CA VAL A 106 -22.11 10.93 -6.30
C VAL A 106 -23.29 10.00 -6.10
N GLN A 107 -24.45 10.44 -6.47
CA GLN A 107 -25.72 9.73 -6.31
C GLN A 107 -26.42 9.57 -7.65
N ASN A 108 -26.78 8.36 -8.02
CA ASN A 108 -27.37 8.06 -9.35
C ASN A 108 -26.54 8.63 -10.51
N ASN A 109 -25.20 8.46 -10.44
CA ASN A 109 -24.21 9.00 -11.41
C ASN A 109 -24.24 10.55 -11.53
N GLN A 110 -24.71 11.25 -10.52
CA GLN A 110 -24.71 12.72 -10.48
C GLN A 110 -23.94 13.23 -9.27
N LEU A 111 -23.00 14.12 -9.50
CA LEU A 111 -22.28 14.81 -8.43
C LEU A 111 -23.23 15.72 -7.67
N ARG A 112 -23.42 15.44 -6.37
CA ARG A 112 -24.20 16.31 -5.50
C ARG A 112 -23.46 17.63 -5.27
N PRO A 113 -24.15 18.79 -5.32
CA PRO A 113 -23.48 20.09 -5.11
C PRO A 113 -22.91 20.22 -3.68
N GLN A 114 -23.56 19.61 -2.70
CA GLN A 114 -23.14 19.67 -1.29
C GLN A 114 -21.89 18.84 -1.03
N VAL A 115 -20.96 19.44 -0.29
CA VAL A 115 -19.80 18.75 0.28
C VAL A 115 -20.25 17.98 1.53
N VAL A 116 -20.00 16.68 1.56
CA VAL A 116 -20.40 15.81 2.68
C VAL A 116 -19.55 16.07 3.93
N ALA A 117 -18.26 16.27 3.74
CA ALA A 117 -17.32 16.65 4.79
C ALA A 117 -16.19 17.49 4.22
N THR A 118 -15.71 18.44 5.03
CA THR A 118 -14.45 19.16 4.77
C THR A 118 -13.47 18.80 5.88
N ILE A 119 -12.36 18.19 5.47
CA ILE A 119 -11.28 17.75 6.35
C ILE A 119 -10.14 18.74 6.25
N ASN A 120 -9.65 19.23 7.39
CA ASN A 120 -8.51 20.15 7.41
C ASN A 120 -7.22 19.38 7.09
N VAL A 121 -6.73 19.53 5.88
CA VAL A 121 -5.57 18.81 5.36
C VAL A 121 -4.40 19.74 5.07
N SER A 122 -3.20 19.17 5.02
CA SER A 122 -2.03 19.80 4.40
C SER A 122 -1.86 19.22 3.01
N ASP A 123 -2.22 19.98 1.98
CA ASP A 123 -2.19 19.56 0.56
C ASP A 123 -0.85 19.87 -0.14
N ARG A 124 0.22 20.07 0.64
CA ARG A 124 1.56 20.36 0.12
C ARG A 124 2.15 19.13 -0.57
N GLY A 125 2.70 19.32 -1.78
CA GLY A 125 3.30 18.26 -2.59
C GLY A 125 2.30 17.18 -2.99
N GLU A 126 2.46 15.96 -2.46
CA GLU A 126 1.54 14.83 -2.66
C GLU A 126 0.58 14.62 -1.49
N GLY A 127 0.64 15.48 -0.47
CA GLY A 127 -0.27 15.43 0.66
C GLY A 127 -1.69 15.89 0.31
N GLY A 128 -2.59 15.81 1.28
CA GLY A 128 -3.99 16.16 1.16
C GLY A 128 -4.91 15.06 1.65
N LEU A 129 -6.17 15.08 1.22
CA LEU A 129 -7.12 13.98 1.40
C LEU A 129 -6.89 12.96 0.30
N LEU A 130 -6.49 11.75 0.67
CA LEU A 130 -6.04 10.71 -0.24
C LEU A 130 -7.07 9.57 -0.30
N GLY A 131 -6.76 8.39 0.24
CA GLY A 131 -7.63 7.23 0.17
C GLY A 131 -8.94 7.36 0.95
N ILE A 132 -9.97 6.69 0.46
CA ILE A 132 -11.28 6.56 1.09
C ILE A 132 -11.76 5.13 0.96
N ALA A 133 -12.43 4.60 2.01
CA ALA A 133 -13.03 3.26 1.99
C ALA A 133 -14.32 3.24 2.82
N ALA A 134 -15.36 2.59 2.33
CA ALA A 134 -16.58 2.33 3.10
C ALA A 134 -16.36 1.12 4.03
N HIS A 135 -16.98 1.15 5.22
CA HIS A 135 -16.99 -0.01 6.11
C HIS A 135 -17.71 -1.19 5.45
N PRO A 136 -17.27 -2.44 5.62
CA PRO A 136 -17.99 -3.61 5.07
C PRO A 136 -19.48 -3.63 5.48
N ASP A 137 -19.80 -3.28 6.72
CA ASP A 137 -21.18 -3.18 7.23
C ASP A 137 -21.77 -1.76 7.09
N PHE A 138 -21.39 -1.01 6.06
CA PHE A 138 -21.83 0.37 5.86
C PHE A 138 -23.36 0.52 5.91
N ALA A 139 -24.10 -0.45 5.42
CA ALA A 139 -25.56 -0.42 5.43
C ALA A 139 -26.14 -0.25 6.85
N SER A 140 -25.46 -0.79 7.86
CA SER A 140 -25.90 -0.71 9.27
C SER A 140 -25.27 0.45 10.04
N ASN A 141 -23.99 0.75 9.81
CA ASN A 141 -23.25 1.69 10.65
C ASN A 141 -22.91 3.02 9.95
N ARG A 142 -23.00 3.08 8.62
CA ARG A 142 -22.70 4.24 7.78
C ARG A 142 -21.29 4.81 7.96
N PHE A 143 -20.34 3.98 8.43
CA PHE A 143 -18.96 4.38 8.60
C PHE A 143 -18.18 4.33 7.28
N PHE A 144 -17.31 5.33 7.10
CA PHE A 144 -16.27 5.34 6.08
C PHE A 144 -14.95 5.83 6.68
N TYR A 145 -13.87 5.52 6.00
CA TYR A 145 -12.51 5.82 6.44
C TYR A 145 -11.83 6.70 5.43
N VAL A 146 -10.99 7.59 5.91
CA VAL A 146 -10.20 8.48 5.08
C VAL A 146 -8.74 8.49 5.53
N TYR A 147 -7.83 8.44 4.56
CA TYR A 147 -6.41 8.68 4.78
C TYR A 147 -6.07 10.09 4.32
N PHE A 148 -5.40 10.86 5.15
CA PHE A 148 -5.05 12.24 4.81
C PHE A 148 -3.81 12.74 5.52
N THR A 149 -3.19 13.79 4.98
CA THR A 149 -2.11 14.53 5.65
C THR A 149 -2.72 15.57 6.56
N ALA A 150 -2.64 15.35 7.87
CA ALA A 150 -3.15 16.23 8.92
C ALA A 150 -2.07 17.18 9.42
N ASN A 151 -2.48 18.36 9.91
CA ASN A 151 -1.64 19.21 10.74
C ASN A 151 -1.88 18.86 12.22
N ALA A 152 -0.94 18.14 12.85
CA ALA A 152 -1.02 17.76 14.25
C ALA A 152 -0.04 18.62 15.06
N ASN A 153 -0.56 19.44 15.96
CA ASN A 153 0.24 20.29 16.87
C ASN A 153 1.35 21.10 16.17
N GLY A 154 1.09 21.59 14.96
CA GLY A 154 2.05 22.37 14.17
C GLY A 154 3.02 21.58 13.32
N SER A 155 2.97 20.24 13.37
CA SER A 155 3.74 19.35 12.50
C SER A 155 2.80 18.50 11.67
N PRO A 156 3.05 18.29 10.36
CA PRO A 156 2.24 17.41 9.54
C PRO A 156 2.48 15.95 9.91
N VAL A 157 1.41 15.13 9.82
CA VAL A 157 1.45 13.67 9.92
C VAL A 157 0.45 13.08 8.92
N ASN A 158 0.69 11.89 8.43
CA ASN A 158 -0.37 11.15 7.76
C ASN A 158 -1.20 10.39 8.79
N ARG A 159 -2.51 10.29 8.54
CA ARG A 159 -3.48 9.78 9.49
C ARG A 159 -4.63 9.06 8.78
N VAL A 160 -5.20 8.07 9.45
CA VAL A 160 -6.47 7.46 9.06
C VAL A 160 -7.52 7.78 10.12
N GLU A 161 -8.66 8.29 9.69
CA GLU A 161 -9.81 8.56 10.54
C GLU A 161 -11.07 7.86 10.03
N ARG A 162 -11.95 7.48 10.96
CA ARG A 162 -13.30 7.01 10.68
C ARG A 162 -14.31 8.15 10.85
N TRP A 163 -15.23 8.23 9.90
CA TRP A 163 -16.29 9.20 9.82
C TRP A 163 -17.63 8.49 9.66
N GLN A 164 -18.71 9.12 10.07
CA GLN A 164 -20.07 8.59 9.92
C GLN A 164 -20.90 9.50 9.01
N LEU A 165 -21.45 8.93 7.95
CA LEU A 165 -22.34 9.61 7.02
C LEU A 165 -23.73 9.75 7.64
N SER A 166 -24.38 10.92 7.54
CA SER A 166 -25.76 11.13 7.96
C SER A 166 -26.75 10.24 7.17
N GLN A 167 -27.95 10.03 7.70
CA GLN A 167 -28.97 9.21 7.02
C GLN A 167 -29.32 9.76 5.64
N GLU A 168 -29.38 11.09 5.53
CA GLU A 168 -29.73 11.82 4.30
C GLU A 168 -28.55 11.90 3.32
N GLY A 169 -27.34 11.49 3.73
CA GLY A 169 -26.13 11.59 2.91
C GLY A 169 -25.63 13.02 2.70
N THR A 170 -26.14 14.00 3.46
CA THR A 170 -25.84 15.43 3.26
C THR A 170 -24.65 15.93 4.06
N SER A 171 -24.25 15.20 5.10
CA SER A 171 -23.14 15.55 5.99
C SER A 171 -22.48 14.31 6.57
N ALA A 172 -21.27 14.47 7.08
CA ALA A 172 -20.61 13.44 7.87
C ALA A 172 -19.94 14.04 9.11
N THR A 173 -19.88 13.26 10.17
CA THR A 173 -19.22 13.62 11.42
C THR A 173 -18.04 12.71 11.68
N ARG A 174 -16.96 13.29 12.21
CA ARG A 174 -15.77 12.53 12.63
C ARG A 174 -16.15 11.65 13.83
N ASP A 175 -15.82 10.36 13.75
CA ASP A 175 -15.96 9.42 14.87
C ASP A 175 -14.65 9.34 15.67
N ARG A 176 -13.59 8.79 15.07
CA ARG A 176 -12.31 8.59 15.76
C ARG A 176 -11.11 8.52 14.83
N THR A 177 -9.93 8.66 15.40
CA THR A 177 -8.67 8.28 14.74
C THR A 177 -8.48 6.76 14.79
N ILE A 178 -8.08 6.17 13.67
CA ILE A 178 -7.83 4.74 13.49
C ILE A 178 -6.33 4.45 13.54
N VAL A 179 -5.54 5.18 12.75
CA VAL A 179 -4.07 5.14 12.79
C VAL A 179 -3.55 6.57 12.75
N ASP A 180 -2.60 6.88 13.61
CA ASP A 180 -1.99 8.21 13.72
C ASP A 180 -0.48 8.16 13.56
N ASN A 181 0.12 9.35 13.41
CA ASN A 181 1.58 9.53 13.40
C ASN A 181 2.30 8.70 12.32
N ILE A 182 1.64 8.44 11.18
CA ILE A 182 2.33 7.88 10.02
C ILE A 182 3.28 8.97 9.49
N PRO A 183 4.57 8.66 9.29
CA PRO A 183 5.53 9.63 8.80
C PRO A 183 5.10 10.28 7.49
N VAL A 184 5.41 11.55 7.32
CA VAL A 184 4.99 12.40 6.20
C VAL A 184 6.20 13.11 5.59
N ALA A 185 6.14 13.34 4.28
CA ALA A 185 7.03 14.26 3.58
C ALA A 185 6.28 14.99 2.45
N GLN A 186 6.98 15.84 1.70
CA GLN A 186 6.42 16.48 0.51
C GLN A 186 5.98 15.44 -0.54
N PHE A 187 6.68 14.30 -0.61
CA PHE A 187 6.41 13.19 -1.52
C PHE A 187 6.44 11.87 -0.76
N HIS A 188 5.92 10.80 -1.36
CA HIS A 188 5.89 9.45 -0.82
C HIS A 188 5.04 9.33 0.45
N ASN A 189 3.81 9.79 0.35
CA ASN A 189 2.85 9.70 1.44
C ASN A 189 1.99 8.44 1.41
N GLY A 190 2.07 7.64 0.35
CA GLY A 190 1.19 6.48 0.16
C GLY A 190 -0.27 6.92 -0.01
N GLY A 191 -1.14 6.40 0.84
CA GLY A 191 -2.51 6.88 0.97
C GLY A 191 -3.60 5.89 0.59
N ARG A 192 -3.31 4.77 -0.06
CA ARG A 192 -4.32 3.77 -0.38
C ARG A 192 -4.82 3.07 0.87
N ILE A 193 -6.15 3.05 1.06
CA ILE A 193 -6.81 2.25 2.09
C ILE A 193 -7.88 1.37 1.45
N ARG A 194 -7.98 0.11 1.91
CA ARG A 194 -9.01 -0.84 1.49
C ARG A 194 -9.33 -1.84 2.60
N PHE A 195 -10.56 -2.30 2.66
CA PHE A 195 -10.89 -3.48 3.46
C PHE A 195 -10.52 -4.75 2.70
N GLY A 196 -9.80 -5.65 3.40
CA GLY A 196 -9.47 -6.96 2.88
C GLY A 196 -10.63 -7.95 2.99
N PRO A 197 -10.48 -9.13 2.35
CA PRO A 197 -11.48 -10.19 2.43
C PRO A 197 -11.68 -10.74 3.86
N ASP A 198 -10.76 -10.45 4.77
CA ASP A 198 -10.82 -10.76 6.21
C ASP A 198 -11.53 -9.69 7.05
N GLY A 199 -12.05 -8.64 6.42
CA GLY A 199 -12.71 -7.51 7.08
C GLY A 199 -11.80 -6.56 7.84
N MET A 200 -10.46 -6.71 7.72
CA MET A 200 -9.48 -5.77 8.29
C MET A 200 -9.24 -4.61 7.33
N LEU A 201 -8.86 -3.46 7.88
CA LEU A 201 -8.46 -2.29 7.10
C LEU A 201 -6.96 -2.36 6.80
N TYR A 202 -6.63 -2.35 5.50
CA TYR A 202 -5.26 -2.30 5.01
C TYR A 202 -4.92 -0.89 4.54
N ILE A 203 -3.70 -0.45 4.87
CA ILE A 203 -3.25 0.93 4.68
C ILE A 203 -1.88 0.92 4.02
N GLY A 204 -1.79 1.42 2.79
CA GLY A 204 -0.53 1.59 2.07
C GLY A 204 0.12 2.92 2.41
N THR A 205 1.37 2.89 2.85
CA THR A 205 2.16 4.08 3.20
C THR A 205 3.38 4.23 2.29
N GLY A 206 3.93 5.44 2.26
CA GLY A 206 5.21 5.70 1.60
C GLY A 206 6.35 5.81 2.61
N ASP A 207 7.59 5.80 2.13
CA ASP A 207 8.81 5.91 2.94
C ASP A 207 9.06 7.32 3.52
N ALA A 208 8.18 8.28 3.22
CA ALA A 208 8.31 9.67 3.62
C ALA A 208 9.69 10.28 3.23
N ARG A 209 10.23 9.89 2.07
CA ARG A 209 11.57 10.26 1.58
C ARG A 209 12.73 9.86 2.48
N ASN A 210 12.52 8.94 3.38
CA ASN A 210 13.56 8.29 4.16
C ASN A 210 13.52 6.77 3.89
N PRO A 211 14.29 6.29 2.92
CA PRO A 211 14.25 4.90 2.48
C PRO A 211 14.48 3.87 3.59
N ASP A 212 15.29 4.20 4.59
CA ASP A 212 15.62 3.29 5.68
C ASP A 212 14.39 2.95 6.55
N LEU A 213 13.40 3.86 6.62
CA LEU A 213 12.15 3.59 7.35
C LEU A 213 11.36 2.43 6.76
N SER A 214 11.54 2.11 5.48
CA SER A 214 10.85 0.98 4.82
C SER A 214 11.27 -0.37 5.38
N GLN A 215 12.50 -0.48 5.90
CA GLN A 215 13.04 -1.69 6.52
C GLN A 215 12.86 -1.72 8.05
N ASP A 216 12.63 -0.58 8.69
CA ASP A 216 12.38 -0.51 10.12
C ASP A 216 10.95 -0.95 10.47
N VAL A 217 10.79 -2.12 11.08
CA VAL A 217 9.49 -2.69 11.50
C VAL A 217 8.80 -1.90 12.61
N LYS A 218 9.48 -0.95 13.25
CA LYS A 218 8.90 -0.03 14.22
C LYS A 218 8.32 1.22 13.59
N SER A 219 8.68 1.51 12.34
CA SER A 219 8.17 2.63 11.56
C SER A 219 6.89 2.23 10.81
N LEU A 220 5.93 3.15 10.73
CA LEU A 220 4.74 3.01 9.89
C LEU A 220 4.97 3.46 8.44
N ALA A 221 6.15 3.99 8.11
CA ALA A 221 6.49 4.44 6.76
C ALA A 221 6.97 3.30 5.87
N GLY A 222 6.60 3.33 4.58
CA GLY A 222 7.02 2.34 3.59
C GLY A 222 6.48 0.93 3.85
N LYS A 223 5.19 0.83 4.16
CA LYS A 223 4.51 -0.39 4.62
C LYS A 223 3.15 -0.61 3.94
N ILE A 224 2.66 -1.85 4.01
CA ILE A 224 1.23 -2.09 4.17
C ILE A 224 0.98 -2.34 5.65
N LEU A 225 0.07 -1.58 6.25
CA LEU A 225 -0.40 -1.79 7.61
C LEU A 225 -1.72 -2.55 7.57
N ARG A 226 -2.04 -3.33 8.63
CA ARG A 226 -3.31 -4.04 8.79
C ARG A 226 -3.82 -3.84 10.21
N VAL A 227 -5.04 -3.32 10.32
CA VAL A 227 -5.71 -3.04 11.59
C VAL A 227 -7.18 -3.46 11.52
N THR A 228 -7.80 -3.68 12.68
CA THR A 228 -9.25 -3.86 12.76
C THR A 228 -9.99 -2.58 12.33
N PRO A 229 -11.30 -2.64 12.04
CA PRO A 229 -12.10 -1.43 11.78
C PRO A 229 -12.06 -0.38 12.90
N ASP A 230 -11.74 -0.78 14.14
CA ASP A 230 -11.60 0.10 15.29
C ASP A 230 -10.16 0.58 15.55
N GLY A 231 -9.19 0.18 14.70
CA GLY A 231 -7.78 0.57 14.78
C GLY A 231 -6.92 -0.28 15.70
N GLN A 232 -7.42 -1.41 16.17
CA GLN A 232 -6.63 -2.35 16.98
C GLN A 232 -5.71 -3.18 16.08
N VAL A 233 -4.59 -3.62 16.64
CA VAL A 233 -3.67 -4.54 15.95
C VAL A 233 -4.21 -5.96 16.06
N PRO A 234 -4.49 -6.65 14.93
CA PRO A 234 -4.90 -8.05 14.94
C PRO A 234 -3.82 -8.95 15.56
N ALA A 235 -4.24 -9.94 16.34
CA ALA A 235 -3.32 -10.86 17.04
C ALA A 235 -2.52 -11.74 16.05
N ASP A 236 -3.05 -11.95 14.85
CA ASP A 236 -2.45 -12.75 13.78
C ASP A 236 -1.60 -11.90 12.80
N ASN A 237 -1.31 -10.63 13.11
CA ASN A 237 -0.35 -9.86 12.33
C ASN A 237 1.05 -10.49 12.41
N PRO A 238 1.82 -10.47 11.28
CA PRO A 238 3.12 -11.13 11.21
C PRO A 238 4.17 -10.55 12.17
N PHE A 239 4.02 -9.28 12.55
CA PHE A 239 4.89 -8.59 13.51
C PHE A 239 4.09 -8.35 14.81
N SER A 240 4.35 -9.14 15.83
CA SER A 240 3.60 -9.15 17.08
C SER A 240 3.44 -7.76 17.71
N GLY A 241 2.20 -7.35 17.98
CA GLY A 241 1.88 -6.04 18.56
C GLY A 241 2.07 -4.85 17.61
N SER A 242 2.37 -5.08 16.33
CA SER A 242 2.57 -4.05 15.32
C SER A 242 1.47 -4.08 14.26
N PRO A 243 0.99 -2.93 13.76
CA PRO A 243 0.09 -2.88 12.62
C PRO A 243 0.80 -3.22 11.30
N VAL A 244 2.11 -3.33 11.28
CA VAL A 244 2.89 -3.65 10.07
C VAL A 244 2.51 -5.03 9.54
N TYR A 245 2.21 -5.11 8.24
CA TYR A 245 1.83 -6.35 7.55
C TYR A 245 2.81 -6.73 6.45
N ILE A 246 3.27 -5.75 5.65
CA ILE A 246 4.30 -5.89 4.61
C ILE A 246 5.29 -4.74 4.76
N THR A 247 6.57 -5.01 4.54
CA THR A 247 7.69 -4.06 4.62
C THR A 247 8.34 -3.81 3.27
N GLY A 248 9.31 -2.90 3.21
CA GLY A 248 10.15 -2.71 2.03
C GLY A 248 9.45 -2.02 0.85
N ILE A 249 8.57 -1.08 1.12
CA ILE A 249 7.79 -0.32 0.14
C ILE A 249 8.36 1.11 0.05
N ARG A 250 8.45 1.65 -1.18
CA ARG A 250 8.82 3.05 -1.35
C ARG A 250 7.62 3.98 -1.30
N ASN A 251 6.61 3.77 -2.13
CA ASN A 251 5.40 4.60 -2.16
C ASN A 251 4.26 3.87 -2.89
N THR A 252 3.47 3.08 -2.17
CA THR A 252 2.34 2.37 -2.77
C THR A 252 1.07 3.22 -2.77
N GLN A 253 0.38 3.24 -3.90
CA GLN A 253 -0.93 3.87 -4.07
C GLN A 253 -1.98 2.90 -4.62
N GLY A 254 -1.60 1.65 -4.88
CA GLY A 254 -2.49 0.62 -5.39
C GLY A 254 -2.12 -0.78 -4.93
N PHE A 255 -3.12 -1.51 -4.44
CA PHE A 255 -3.04 -2.93 -4.15
C PHE A 255 -4.44 -3.54 -4.15
N ASP A 256 -4.51 -4.84 -4.43
CA ASP A 256 -5.75 -5.61 -4.35
C ASP A 256 -5.45 -7.09 -4.09
N TRP A 257 -6.45 -7.87 -3.69
CA TRP A 257 -6.30 -9.28 -3.33
C TRP A 257 -6.69 -10.19 -4.50
N VAL A 258 -5.78 -11.09 -4.88
CA VAL A 258 -6.07 -12.16 -5.84
C VAL A 258 -6.76 -13.34 -5.16
N ASN A 259 -6.56 -13.50 -3.86
CA ASN A 259 -7.21 -14.48 -2.98
C ASN A 259 -7.17 -13.98 -1.53
N ALA A 260 -7.64 -14.78 -0.59
CA ALA A 260 -7.76 -14.36 0.83
C ALA A 260 -6.44 -13.97 1.50
N SER A 261 -5.28 -14.39 0.99
CA SER A 261 -3.97 -14.18 1.62
C SER A 261 -2.93 -13.49 0.76
N THR A 262 -3.19 -13.33 -0.54
CA THR A 262 -2.20 -12.81 -1.50
C THR A 262 -2.64 -11.50 -2.09
N LEU A 263 -1.80 -10.48 -1.93
CA LEU A 263 -1.97 -9.17 -2.52
C LEU A 263 -1.09 -9.01 -3.76
N TRP A 264 -1.58 -8.25 -4.73
CA TRP A 264 -0.74 -7.66 -5.76
C TRP A 264 -0.59 -6.19 -5.45
N VAL A 265 0.66 -5.77 -5.28
CA VAL A 265 1.02 -4.43 -4.80
C VAL A 265 1.79 -3.70 -5.88
N SER A 266 1.27 -2.55 -6.31
CA SER A 266 2.01 -1.62 -7.15
C SER A 266 2.84 -0.66 -6.29
N ASP A 267 4.08 -0.41 -6.68
CA ASP A 267 4.98 0.47 -5.92
C ASP A 267 5.77 1.39 -6.87
N HIS A 268 5.83 2.67 -6.52
CA HIS A 268 6.61 3.65 -7.28
C HIS A 268 8.10 3.36 -7.15
N GLY A 269 8.77 3.33 -8.28
CA GLY A 269 10.23 3.28 -8.33
C GLY A 269 10.89 4.62 -8.01
N PRO A 270 12.22 4.62 -7.84
CA PRO A 270 12.98 5.82 -7.46
C PRO A 270 12.86 6.97 -8.46
N SER A 271 12.98 8.20 -7.97
CA SER A 271 12.87 9.45 -8.73
C SER A 271 14.10 10.35 -8.56
N GLY A 272 15.28 9.75 -8.42
CA GLY A 272 16.56 10.42 -8.25
C GLY A 272 17.25 10.10 -6.92
N GLU A 273 16.52 9.64 -5.92
CA GLU A 273 17.11 9.22 -4.64
C GLU A 273 18.04 8.02 -4.83
N LEU A 274 19.10 7.99 -4.06
CA LEU A 274 20.19 6.98 -4.14
C LEU A 274 20.81 6.86 -5.55
N GLY A 275 20.70 7.93 -6.40
CA GLY A 275 21.17 7.92 -7.78
C GLY A 275 20.37 7.00 -8.72
N ARG A 276 19.15 6.63 -8.36
CA ARG A 276 18.27 5.68 -9.08
C ARG A 276 17.04 6.39 -9.64
N SER A 277 16.48 5.87 -10.74
CA SER A 277 15.26 6.44 -11.35
C SER A 277 14.44 5.37 -12.08
N GLY A 278 13.13 5.63 -12.26
CA GLY A 278 12.20 4.69 -12.89
C GLY A 278 11.98 3.42 -12.06
N HIS A 279 11.72 2.31 -12.72
CA HIS A 279 11.58 0.99 -12.09
C HIS A 279 10.34 0.87 -11.17
N ASP A 280 9.24 1.48 -11.62
CA ASP A 280 7.93 1.20 -11.04
C ASP A 280 7.63 -0.29 -11.20
N LYS A 281 6.91 -0.89 -10.23
CA LYS A 281 6.81 -2.35 -10.16
C LYS A 281 5.48 -2.83 -9.62
N VAL A 282 5.19 -4.10 -9.92
CA VAL A 282 4.15 -4.88 -9.23
C VAL A 282 4.80 -6.10 -8.59
N SER A 283 4.47 -6.32 -7.33
CA SER A 283 4.91 -7.48 -6.55
C SER A 283 3.72 -8.32 -6.11
N VAL A 284 3.93 -9.62 -6.02
CA VAL A 284 3.01 -10.57 -5.38
C VAL A 284 3.47 -10.74 -3.94
N ALA A 285 2.60 -10.48 -2.97
CA ALA A 285 2.98 -10.37 -1.57
C ALA A 285 1.99 -11.04 -0.62
N GLN A 286 2.50 -11.53 0.50
CA GLN A 286 1.75 -12.12 1.59
C GLN A 286 2.15 -11.49 2.94
N ALA A 287 1.50 -11.92 4.01
CA ALA A 287 1.81 -11.48 5.38
C ALA A 287 3.28 -11.69 5.72
N GLY A 288 3.94 -10.65 6.22
CA GLY A 288 5.35 -10.71 6.66
C GLY A 288 6.37 -10.47 5.56
N ASP A 289 5.96 -10.37 4.30
CA ASP A 289 6.86 -10.17 3.19
C ASP A 289 7.58 -8.82 3.23
N ASN A 290 8.78 -8.81 2.62
CA ASN A 290 9.60 -7.62 2.43
C ASN A 290 9.81 -7.38 0.93
N LEU A 291 9.25 -6.27 0.39
CA LEU A 291 9.31 -5.94 -1.04
C LEU A 291 10.65 -5.30 -1.48
N GLY A 292 11.62 -5.23 -0.57
CA GLY A 292 13.03 -5.00 -0.86
C GLY A 292 13.50 -3.55 -0.89
N TRP A 293 12.64 -2.53 -0.96
CA TRP A 293 13.11 -1.14 -0.95
C TRP A 293 13.78 -0.76 0.39
N PRO A 294 14.93 -0.10 0.44
CA PRO A 294 15.74 0.40 -0.68
C PRO A 294 16.84 -0.57 -1.16
N THR A 295 16.95 -1.76 -0.58
CA THR A 295 17.99 -2.76 -0.90
C THR A 295 17.91 -3.19 -2.35
N THR A 296 16.70 -3.52 -2.82
CA THR A 296 16.43 -3.85 -4.23
C THR A 296 15.40 -2.89 -4.82
N TYR A 297 15.47 -2.65 -6.13
CA TYR A 297 14.49 -1.80 -6.84
C TYR A 297 14.23 -2.24 -8.28
N ARG A 298 14.91 -3.28 -8.74
CA ARG A 298 14.81 -3.91 -10.07
C ARG A 298 14.32 -5.36 -9.92
N CYS A 299 14.73 -6.20 -10.87
CA CYS A 299 14.51 -7.64 -10.86
C CYS A 299 15.58 -8.42 -10.07
N GLU A 300 16.26 -7.80 -9.11
CA GLU A 300 17.25 -8.51 -8.29
C GLU A 300 16.54 -9.55 -7.41
N SER A 301 17.06 -10.77 -7.42
CA SER A 301 16.66 -11.81 -6.48
C SER A 301 17.62 -11.82 -5.28
N VAL A 302 17.10 -11.45 -4.11
CA VAL A 302 17.87 -11.41 -2.86
C VAL A 302 17.14 -12.27 -1.83
N GLN A 303 17.86 -13.11 -1.12
CA GLN A 303 17.29 -13.99 -0.11
C GLN A 303 16.54 -13.19 0.98
N GLY A 304 15.32 -13.60 1.28
CA GLY A 304 14.45 -12.93 2.26
C GLY A 304 13.72 -11.68 1.74
N LEU A 305 13.90 -11.34 0.46
CA LEU A 305 13.18 -10.25 -0.19
C LEU A 305 12.30 -10.79 -1.33
N VAL A 306 11.14 -10.20 -1.53
CA VAL A 306 10.26 -10.54 -2.65
C VAL A 306 10.83 -9.99 -3.94
N THR A 307 11.06 -10.87 -4.92
CA THR A 307 11.37 -10.45 -6.29
C THR A 307 10.08 -9.93 -6.94
N PRO A 308 10.05 -8.72 -7.52
CA PRO A 308 8.86 -8.22 -8.21
C PRO A 308 8.44 -9.13 -9.37
N ALA A 309 7.14 -9.21 -9.64
CA ALA A 309 6.64 -9.93 -10.81
C ALA A 309 6.98 -9.19 -12.11
N ILE A 310 6.84 -7.86 -12.11
CA ILE A 310 7.16 -6.99 -13.26
C ILE A 310 7.75 -5.67 -12.78
N VAL A 311 8.71 -5.17 -13.55
CA VAL A 311 9.37 -3.87 -13.36
C VAL A 311 9.41 -3.12 -14.67
N TRP A 312 9.00 -1.85 -14.67
CA TRP A 312 9.12 -0.93 -15.82
C TRP A 312 10.32 -0.01 -15.61
N GLN A 313 11.33 -0.14 -16.45
CA GLN A 313 12.53 0.71 -16.37
C GLN A 313 12.22 2.19 -16.59
N GLN A 314 11.27 2.50 -17.47
CA GLN A 314 10.76 3.85 -17.66
C GLN A 314 9.66 4.13 -16.63
N ALA A 315 9.62 5.37 -16.12
CA ALA A 315 8.68 5.76 -15.07
C ALA A 315 7.22 5.73 -15.56
N LEU A 316 6.42 4.91 -14.87
CA LEU A 316 5.00 4.69 -15.12
C LEU A 316 4.10 5.24 -13.99
N PRO A 317 4.59 5.86 -12.94
CA PRO A 317 4.04 6.06 -11.58
C PRO A 317 2.64 5.49 -11.39
N PRO A 318 2.51 4.30 -10.75
CA PRO A 318 1.23 3.64 -10.57
C PRO A 318 0.36 4.37 -9.53
N GLY A 319 -0.87 4.69 -9.87
CA GLY A 319 -1.89 5.14 -8.95
C GLY A 319 -2.62 3.97 -8.29
N GLY A 320 -3.95 4.03 -8.22
CA GLY A 320 -4.79 2.93 -7.76
C GLY A 320 -4.74 1.73 -8.69
N ALA A 321 -5.02 0.56 -8.10
CA ALA A 321 -5.04 -0.70 -8.82
C ALA A 321 -6.19 -1.59 -8.34
N ALA A 322 -6.78 -2.37 -9.22
CA ALA A 322 -7.83 -3.32 -8.90
C ALA A 322 -7.67 -4.60 -9.70
N ILE A 323 -7.99 -5.74 -9.07
CA ILE A 323 -8.19 -6.98 -9.80
C ILE A 323 -9.55 -6.93 -10.49
N TYR A 324 -9.55 -7.11 -11.80
CA TYR A 324 -10.79 -7.11 -12.56
C TYR A 324 -11.57 -8.40 -12.28
N THR A 325 -12.73 -8.27 -11.66
CA THR A 325 -13.60 -9.39 -11.28
C THR A 325 -14.89 -9.44 -12.07
N GLY A 326 -15.13 -8.43 -12.94
CA GLY A 326 -16.34 -8.31 -13.74
C GLY A 326 -16.44 -9.30 -14.89
N ASP A 327 -17.61 -9.37 -15.50
CA ASP A 327 -17.91 -10.24 -16.64
C ASP A 327 -18.06 -9.47 -17.96
N ALA A 328 -18.13 -8.12 -17.92
CA ALA A 328 -18.29 -7.31 -19.13
C ALA A 328 -17.08 -7.38 -20.07
N ILE A 329 -15.87 -7.54 -19.52
CA ILE A 329 -14.64 -7.73 -20.27
C ILE A 329 -14.01 -9.07 -19.84
N PRO A 330 -14.51 -10.21 -20.36
CA PRO A 330 -14.09 -11.55 -19.89
C PRO A 330 -12.57 -11.78 -20.00
N GLU A 331 -11.92 -11.17 -21.01
CA GLU A 331 -10.47 -11.26 -21.23
C GLU A 331 -9.65 -10.60 -20.12
N TRP A 332 -10.26 -9.70 -19.32
CA TRP A 332 -9.60 -9.03 -18.22
C TRP A 332 -9.76 -9.74 -16.88
N LYS A 333 -10.67 -10.72 -16.80
CA LYS A 333 -10.96 -11.39 -15.52
C LYS A 333 -9.71 -11.97 -14.87
N GLY A 334 -9.51 -11.62 -13.60
CA GLY A 334 -8.32 -12.01 -12.83
C GLY A 334 -7.05 -11.21 -13.13
N SER A 335 -7.09 -10.22 -14.04
CA SER A 335 -5.95 -9.33 -14.29
C SER A 335 -5.90 -8.19 -13.29
N LEU A 336 -4.71 -7.72 -12.94
CA LEU A 336 -4.53 -6.44 -12.25
C LEU A 336 -4.61 -5.30 -13.27
N ILE A 337 -5.47 -4.34 -13.00
CA ILE A 337 -5.57 -3.10 -13.75
C ILE A 337 -5.01 -1.96 -12.89
N VAL A 338 -3.98 -1.29 -13.39
CA VAL A 338 -3.29 -0.20 -12.69
C VAL A 338 -3.54 1.11 -13.44
N ALA A 339 -4.02 2.12 -12.76
CA ALA A 339 -4.12 3.47 -13.27
C ALA A 339 -2.73 4.13 -13.27
N ALA A 340 -2.22 4.55 -14.43
CA ALA A 340 -0.91 5.16 -14.57
C ALA A 340 -1.01 6.68 -14.67
N LEU A 341 -0.32 7.38 -13.77
CA LEU A 341 -0.39 8.83 -13.68
C LEU A 341 0.38 9.52 -14.82
N ARG A 342 1.70 9.45 -14.80
CA ARG A 342 2.55 10.13 -15.79
C ARG A 342 2.49 9.46 -17.16
N ALA A 343 2.28 8.16 -17.18
CA ALA A 343 2.23 7.39 -18.40
C ALA A 343 0.85 7.47 -19.10
N GLU A 344 -0.15 8.05 -18.43
CA GLU A 344 -1.48 8.40 -18.97
C GLU A 344 -2.17 7.23 -19.67
N HIS A 345 -2.27 6.08 -18.97
CA HIS A 345 -2.92 4.88 -19.49
C HIS A 345 -3.41 3.95 -18.36
N LEU A 346 -4.19 2.94 -18.73
CA LEU A 346 -4.42 1.77 -17.89
C LEU A 346 -3.39 0.70 -18.24
N GLN A 347 -2.68 0.20 -17.23
CA GLN A 347 -1.77 -0.92 -17.34
C GLN A 347 -2.50 -2.20 -16.91
N ARG A 348 -2.71 -3.13 -17.82
CA ARG A 348 -3.19 -4.47 -17.48
C ARG A 348 -2.01 -5.40 -17.27
N VAL A 349 -2.01 -6.16 -16.17
CA VAL A 349 -1.00 -7.18 -15.87
C VAL A 349 -1.70 -8.49 -15.56
N VAL A 350 -1.36 -9.54 -16.30
CA VAL A 350 -1.84 -10.91 -16.07
C VAL A 350 -0.72 -11.68 -15.40
N ILE A 351 -0.93 -12.03 -14.15
CA ILE A 351 0.04 -12.80 -13.34
C ILE A 351 -0.59 -14.15 -13.05
N ASP A 352 0.17 -15.21 -13.24
CA ASP A 352 -0.23 -16.55 -12.81
C ASP A 352 -0.25 -16.60 -11.28
N PRO A 353 -1.39 -16.90 -10.66
CA PRO A 353 -1.52 -16.83 -9.20
C PRO A 353 -0.75 -17.93 -8.45
N GLN A 354 -0.31 -18.99 -9.14
CA GLN A 354 0.43 -20.10 -8.55
C GLN A 354 1.94 -19.86 -8.61
N SER A 355 2.43 -19.40 -9.77
CA SER A 355 3.86 -19.19 -9.98
C SER A 355 4.31 -17.74 -9.71
N GLY A 356 3.38 -16.77 -9.64
CA GLY A 356 3.69 -15.35 -9.58
C GLY A 356 4.31 -14.77 -10.86
N GLN A 357 4.35 -15.53 -11.95
CA GLN A 357 4.94 -15.10 -13.21
C GLN A 357 3.96 -14.27 -14.04
N VAL A 358 4.47 -13.23 -14.69
CA VAL A 358 3.70 -12.43 -15.62
C VAL A 358 3.53 -13.19 -16.93
N GLN A 359 2.28 -13.47 -17.27
CA GLN A 359 1.91 -14.11 -18.55
C GLN A 359 1.70 -13.07 -19.65
N ARG A 360 1.25 -11.86 -19.28
CA ARG A 360 0.96 -10.77 -20.22
C ARG A 360 0.94 -9.44 -19.50
N HIS A 361 1.36 -8.38 -20.20
CA HIS A 361 1.14 -7.00 -19.80
C HIS A 361 0.75 -6.18 -21.03
N GLU A 362 -0.20 -5.28 -20.89
CA GLU A 362 -0.81 -4.55 -22.00
C GLU A 362 -1.20 -3.13 -21.56
N VAL A 363 -1.23 -2.21 -22.53
CA VAL A 363 -1.60 -0.81 -22.34
C VAL A 363 -2.96 -0.52 -22.99
N TYR A 364 -3.83 0.19 -22.27
CA TYR A 364 -5.12 0.67 -22.76
C TYR A 364 -5.27 2.16 -22.50
N LEU A 365 -6.05 2.86 -23.33
CA LEU A 365 -6.39 4.28 -23.20
C LEU A 365 -5.17 5.22 -23.20
N GLN A 366 -4.07 4.86 -23.85
CA GLN A 366 -2.84 5.65 -23.87
C GLN A 366 -3.09 7.07 -24.38
N GLY A 367 -2.85 8.07 -23.52
CA GLY A 367 -2.99 9.50 -23.84
C GLY A 367 -4.42 9.99 -24.14
N GLN A 368 -5.46 9.16 -23.90
CA GLN A 368 -6.85 9.52 -24.22
C GLN A 368 -7.51 10.34 -23.12
N GLU A 369 -7.28 9.98 -21.85
CA GLU A 369 -7.94 10.58 -20.69
C GLU A 369 -6.98 11.34 -19.78
N GLY A 370 -5.72 11.46 -20.21
CA GLY A 370 -4.64 12.06 -19.42
C GLY A 370 -4.23 11.19 -18.24
N ARG A 371 -3.91 11.83 -17.12
CA ARG A 371 -3.41 11.20 -15.91
C ARG A 371 -4.51 10.41 -15.20
N LEU A 372 -4.35 9.10 -15.07
CA LEU A 372 -5.28 8.22 -14.37
C LEU A 372 -4.82 8.00 -12.93
N ARG A 373 -5.73 8.19 -11.95
CA ARG A 373 -5.38 8.21 -10.53
C ARG A 373 -5.82 6.97 -9.77
N ASP A 374 -7.06 6.54 -9.93
CA ASP A 374 -7.60 5.37 -9.24
C ASP A 374 -8.20 4.38 -10.23
N ALA A 375 -8.15 3.10 -9.87
CA ALA A 375 -8.86 2.03 -10.53
C ALA A 375 -9.52 1.17 -9.45
N ILE A 376 -10.82 0.97 -9.55
CA ILE A 376 -11.61 0.24 -8.57
C ILE A 376 -12.80 -0.48 -9.24
N MET A 377 -13.10 -1.71 -8.80
CA MET A 377 -14.31 -2.41 -9.23
C MET A 377 -15.55 -1.84 -8.55
N GLY A 378 -16.55 -1.54 -9.35
CA GLY A 378 -17.88 -1.18 -8.85
C GLY A 378 -18.70 -2.40 -8.44
N PRO A 379 -19.76 -2.22 -7.63
CA PRO A 379 -20.66 -3.30 -7.22
C PRO A 379 -21.54 -3.83 -8.36
N ASP A 380 -21.50 -3.18 -9.52
CA ASP A 380 -22.10 -3.61 -10.78
C ASP A 380 -21.19 -4.51 -11.62
N GLY A 381 -19.97 -4.77 -11.15
CA GLY A 381 -18.96 -5.55 -11.84
C GLY A 381 -18.19 -4.79 -12.92
N GLU A 382 -18.37 -3.47 -13.00
CA GLU A 382 -17.65 -2.62 -13.94
C GLU A 382 -16.41 -1.99 -13.28
N LEU A 383 -15.43 -1.63 -14.09
CA LEU A 383 -14.24 -0.92 -13.64
C LEU A 383 -14.46 0.59 -13.68
N TYR A 384 -14.18 1.27 -12.57
CA TYR A 384 -14.22 2.71 -12.46
C TYR A 384 -12.82 3.28 -12.30
N VAL A 385 -12.57 4.42 -12.95
CA VAL A 385 -11.27 5.09 -12.98
C VAL A 385 -11.47 6.57 -12.70
N THR A 386 -10.63 7.18 -11.86
CA THR A 386 -10.59 8.63 -11.70
C THR A 386 -9.44 9.23 -12.51
N THR A 387 -9.63 10.46 -13.00
CA THR A 387 -8.53 11.25 -13.59
C THR A 387 -7.86 12.12 -12.53
N SER A 388 -6.69 12.68 -12.84
CA SER A 388 -5.91 13.59 -11.98
C SER A 388 -5.19 14.63 -12.85
N ASN A 389 -5.92 15.23 -13.77
CA ASN A 389 -5.37 16.19 -14.72
C ASN A 389 -5.17 17.57 -14.09
N CYS A 390 -5.93 17.86 -13.01
CA CYS A 390 -5.90 19.13 -12.28
C CYS A 390 -4.92 19.15 -11.09
N ASP A 391 -4.06 18.14 -10.93
CA ASP A 391 -3.12 18.02 -9.79
C ASP A 391 -1.86 18.92 -9.91
N GLY A 392 -1.81 19.78 -10.92
CA GLY A 392 -0.68 20.66 -11.22
C GLY A 392 0.45 19.99 -12.01
N ARG A 393 0.30 18.71 -12.40
CA ARG A 393 1.25 17.95 -13.23
C ARG A 393 0.65 17.51 -14.57
N GLY A 394 -0.67 17.64 -14.73
CA GLY A 394 -1.41 17.36 -15.93
C GLY A 394 -1.94 18.63 -16.59
N SER A 395 -2.73 18.45 -17.65
CA SER A 395 -3.47 19.51 -18.33
C SER A 395 -4.92 19.47 -17.86
N CYS A 396 -5.29 20.39 -16.95
CA CYS A 396 -6.63 20.46 -16.39
C CYS A 396 -7.64 20.91 -17.46
N PRO A 397 -8.64 20.08 -17.80
CA PRO A 397 -9.66 20.45 -18.77
C PRO A 397 -10.70 21.39 -18.15
N PRO A 398 -11.50 22.13 -18.97
CA PRO A 398 -12.54 23.03 -18.46
C PRO A 398 -13.59 22.32 -17.56
N GLU A 399 -13.92 21.07 -17.86
CA GLU A 399 -14.83 20.22 -17.11
C GLU A 399 -14.20 19.60 -15.85
N GLN A 400 -12.93 19.91 -15.58
CA GLN A 400 -12.12 19.40 -14.48
C GLN A 400 -11.87 17.89 -14.56
N ASP A 401 -11.54 17.26 -13.42
CA ASP A 401 -11.36 15.82 -13.34
C ASP A 401 -12.69 15.08 -13.29
N LYS A 402 -12.64 13.80 -13.60
CA LYS A 402 -13.83 12.97 -13.82
C LYS A 402 -13.68 11.55 -13.30
N ILE A 403 -14.82 10.89 -13.19
CA ILE A 403 -14.94 9.43 -13.00
C ILE A 403 -15.36 8.83 -14.33
N LEU A 404 -14.61 7.84 -14.76
CA LEU A 404 -14.85 7.06 -15.97
C LEU A 404 -15.30 5.67 -15.58
N ARG A 405 -16.17 5.05 -16.39
CA ARG A 405 -16.52 3.63 -16.34
C ARG A 405 -15.98 2.97 -17.59
N ILE A 406 -15.33 1.82 -17.41
CA ILE A 406 -14.70 1.06 -18.50
C ILE A 406 -15.54 -0.18 -18.76
N THR A 407 -16.07 -0.30 -19.96
CA THR A 407 -16.95 -1.38 -20.40
C THR A 407 -16.42 -2.00 -21.71
N ARG A 408 -17.16 -2.92 -22.29
CA ARG A 408 -16.86 -3.48 -23.62
C ARG A 408 -17.62 -2.78 -24.73
#